data_954d4e51476e82689e62ad1122e7fc82
#
_entry.id   954d4e51476e82689e62ad1122e7fc82
#
_cell.length_a   1.000
_cell.length_b   1.000
_cell.length_c   1.000
_cell.angle_alpha   90.00
_cell.angle_beta   90.00
_cell.angle_gamma   90.00
#
_symmetry.space_group_name_H-M   'P 1'
#
loop_
_entity.id
_entity.type
_entity.pdbx_description
1 polymer ?
#
loop_
_entity_poly.entity_id
_entity_poly.type
_entity_poly.pdbx_seq_one_letter_code
_entity_poly.pdbx_strand_id
1 'polypeptide(L)' 'REVRMDFNFEFNRFLIENLRKKKRRLDIVNEFKEKYDISEDDLKTESLYRYSSRLLEDL' A
#
# COMPACT_ATOMS: atom_id res chain seq x y z
N ARG A 1 11.33 17.99 15.17
CA ARG A 1 10.83 16.72 15.58
C ARG A 1 10.08 16.03 14.43
N GLU A 2 10.37 14.82 14.20
CA GLU A 2 9.74 14.13 13.08
C GLU A 2 8.60 13.25 13.51
N VAL A 3 7.63 13.18 12.63
CA VAL A 3 6.51 12.28 12.82
C VAL A 3 6.76 11.06 11.95
N ARG A 4 6.83 9.94 12.59
CA ARG A 4 7.09 8.71 11.89
C ARG A 4 5.79 8.02 11.54
N MET A 5 5.54 7.85 10.26
CA MET A 5 4.37 7.11 9.83
C MET A 5 4.67 5.62 9.95
N ASP A 6 3.73 4.90 10.54
CA ASP A 6 3.83 3.45 10.56
C ASP A 6 3.40 2.94 9.20
N PHE A 7 4.36 2.80 8.30
CA PHE A 7 4.08 2.44 6.92
C PHE A 7 3.30 1.14 6.81
N ASN A 8 3.70 0.12 7.57
CA ASN A 8 3.04 -1.18 7.49
C ASN A 8 1.58 -1.08 7.91
N PHE A 9 1.33 -0.36 8.98
CA PHE A 9 -0.02 -0.21 9.49
C PHE A 9 -0.90 0.57 8.51
N GLU A 10 -0.38 1.68 8.01
CA GLU A 10 -1.14 2.52 7.10
C GLU A 10 -1.43 1.80 5.79
N PHE A 11 -0.44 1.13 5.25
CA PHE A 11 -0.63 0.42 4.00
C PHE A 11 -1.61 -0.74 4.17
N ASN A 12 -1.45 -1.48 5.24
CA ASN A 12 -2.33 -2.61 5.52
C ASN A 12 -3.79 -2.15 5.64
N ARG A 13 -4.01 -1.08 6.38
CA ARG A 13 -5.35 -0.53 6.56
C ARG A 13 -5.93 -0.05 5.23
N PHE A 14 -5.13 0.67 4.46
CA PHE A 14 -5.56 1.18 3.17
C PHE A 14 -5.92 0.03 2.22
N LEU A 15 -5.08 -1.00 2.22
CA LEU A 15 -5.31 -2.16 1.38
C LEU A 15 -6.63 -2.85 1.72
N ILE A 16 -6.86 -3.10 2.99
CA ILE A 16 -8.08 -3.78 3.43
C ILE A 16 -9.32 -2.98 3.08
N GLU A 17 -9.30 -1.68 3.36
CA GLU A 17 -10.44 -0.84 3.05
C GLU A 17 -10.78 -0.84 1.58
N ASN A 18 -9.78 -0.77 0.73
CA ASN A 18 -10.01 -0.70 -0.69
C ASN A 18 -10.37 -2.05 -1.30
N LEU A 19 -9.90 -3.13 -0.70
CA LEU A 19 -10.34 -4.45 -1.12
C LEU A 19 -11.83 -4.67 -0.86
N ARG A 20 -12.32 -4.08 0.22
CA ARG A 20 -13.76 -4.13 0.49
C ARG A 20 -14.57 -3.43 -0.58
N LYS A 21 -13.95 -2.47 -1.26
CA LYS A 21 -14.59 -1.75 -2.36
C LYS A 21 -14.39 -2.49 -3.69
N LYS A 22 -13.84 -3.69 -3.63
CA LYS A 22 -13.62 -4.55 -4.80
C LYS A 22 -12.64 -3.96 -5.80
N LYS A 23 -11.70 -3.19 -5.32
CA LYS A 23 -10.64 -2.68 -6.15
C LYS A 23 -9.54 -3.72 -6.33
N ARG A 24 -8.82 -3.62 -7.44
CA ARG A 24 -7.71 -4.52 -7.68
C ARG A 24 -6.51 -4.08 -6.86
N ARG A 25 -5.68 -5.05 -6.47
CA ARG A 25 -4.50 -4.74 -5.67
C ARG A 25 -3.58 -3.73 -6.37
N LEU A 26 -3.40 -3.88 -7.68
CA LEU A 26 -2.53 -2.96 -8.40
C LEU A 26 -3.06 -1.52 -8.34
N ASP A 27 -4.37 -1.36 -8.50
CA ASP A 27 -4.98 -0.05 -8.38
C ASP A 27 -4.81 0.52 -6.99
N ILE A 28 -4.95 -0.33 -5.99
CA ILE A 28 -4.79 0.08 -4.60
C ILE A 28 -3.37 0.57 -4.34
N VAL A 29 -2.39 -0.17 -4.85
CA VAL A 29 -0.98 0.22 -4.69
C VAL A 29 -0.72 1.56 -5.35
N ASN A 30 -1.22 1.75 -6.56
CA ASN A 30 -1.02 3.01 -7.26
C ASN A 30 -1.68 4.17 -6.53
N GLU A 31 -2.88 3.96 -6.03
CA GLU A 31 -3.57 5.00 -5.27
C GLU A 31 -2.85 5.34 -3.98
N PHE A 32 -2.30 4.34 -3.33
CA PHE A 32 -1.55 4.56 -2.10
C PHE A 32 -0.32 5.44 -2.36
N LYS A 33 0.41 5.12 -3.41
CA LYS A 33 1.59 5.91 -3.76
C LYS A 33 1.21 7.34 -4.11
N GLU A 34 0.10 7.51 -4.81
CA GLU A 34 -0.37 8.83 -5.19
C GLU A 34 -0.82 9.62 -3.97
N LYS A 35 -1.53 8.97 -3.07
CA LYS A 35 -2.02 9.62 -1.86
C LYS A 35 -0.90 10.16 -0.99
N TYR A 36 0.19 9.43 -0.89
CA TYR A 36 1.32 9.81 -0.05
C TYR A 36 2.48 10.38 -0.84
N ASP A 37 2.25 10.64 -2.11
CA ASP A 37 3.26 11.24 -2.98
C ASP A 37 4.56 10.46 -2.96
N ILE A 38 4.46 9.16 -3.05
CA ILE A 38 5.63 8.28 -3.07
C ILE A 38 6.06 8.06 -4.51
N SER A 39 7.29 8.45 -4.83
CA SER A 39 7.78 8.28 -6.18
C SER A 39 8.20 6.84 -6.42
N GLU A 40 8.26 6.48 -7.70
CA GLU A 40 8.72 5.16 -8.08
C GLU A 40 10.17 4.91 -7.67
N ASP A 41 10.96 5.99 -7.61
CA ASP A 41 12.34 5.88 -7.17
C ASP A 41 12.44 5.57 -5.69
N ASP A 42 11.49 6.07 -4.92
CA ASP A 42 11.49 5.82 -3.48
C ASP A 42 10.98 4.42 -3.16
N LEU A 43 9.96 3.99 -3.89
CA LEU A 43 9.35 2.70 -3.62
C LEU A 43 8.66 2.22 -4.89
N LYS A 44 9.12 1.12 -5.41
CA LYS A 44 8.59 0.60 -6.67
C LYS A 44 7.21 -0.01 -6.47
N THR A 45 6.36 0.22 -7.46
CA THR A 45 5.01 -0.33 -7.46
C THR A 45 5.04 -1.86 -7.34
N GLU A 46 5.99 -2.49 -8.02
CA GLU A 46 6.11 -3.95 -7.95
C GLU A 46 6.42 -4.43 -6.54
N SER A 47 7.28 -3.71 -5.83
CA SER A 47 7.62 -4.07 -4.46
C SER A 47 6.39 -3.98 -3.55
N LEU A 48 5.61 -2.92 -3.69
CA LEU A 48 4.38 -2.77 -2.92
C LEU A 48 3.37 -3.86 -3.27
N TYR A 49 3.28 -4.19 -4.53
CA TYR A 49 2.35 -5.24 -4.97
C TYR A 49 2.71 -6.58 -4.34
N ARG A 50 3.99 -6.92 -4.33
CA ARG A 50 4.45 -8.15 -3.69
C ARG A 50 4.19 -8.13 -2.19
N TYR A 51 4.43 -6.98 -1.58
CA TYR A 51 4.20 -6.83 -0.15
C TYR A 51 2.72 -7.03 0.17
N SER A 52 1.84 -6.48 -0.65
CA SER A 52 0.40 -6.66 -0.44
C SER A 52 -0.02 -8.12 -0.56
N SER A 53 0.58 -8.83 -1.51
CA SER A 53 0.29 -10.25 -1.67
C SER A 53 0.67 -11.05 -0.43
N ARG A 54 1.82 -10.74 0.14
CA ARG A 54 2.26 -11.43 1.36
C ARG A 54 1.35 -11.13 2.53
N LEU A 55 0.92 -9.89 2.66
CA LEU A 55 -0.01 -9.51 3.72
C LEU A 55 -1.31 -10.28 3.61
N LEU A 56 -1.82 -10.42 2.40
CA LEU A 56 -3.09 -11.12 2.20
C LEU A 56 -2.97 -12.62 2.48
N GLU A 57 -1.80 -13.20 2.23
CA GLU A 57 -1.58 -14.60 2.53
C GLU A 57 -1.60 -14.87 4.03
N ASP A 58 -1.23 -13.88 4.83
CA ASP A 58 -1.21 -14.02 6.28
C ASP A 58 -2.59 -13.84 6.90
N LEU A 59 -3.52 -13.37 6.14
CA LEU A 59 -4.89 -13.21 6.59
C LEU A 59 -5.69 -14.49 6.38
#